data_cca47ee070a4bdcb85a89cbf6d05fb58
#
_entry.id   cca47ee070a4bdcb85a89cbf6d05fb58
#
_cell.length_a   1.000
_cell.length_b   1.000
_cell.length_c   1.000
_cell.angle_alpha   90.00
_cell.angle_beta   90.00
_cell.angle_gamma   90.00
#
_symmetry.space_group_name_H-M   'P 1'
#
loop_
_entity.id
_entity.type
_entity.pdbx_description
1 polymer ?
#
loop_
_entity_poly.entity_id
_entity_poly.type
_entity_poly.pdbx_seq_one_letter_code
_entity_poly.pdbx_strand_id
1 'polypeptide(L)'
;MIIVLRPGAKTTEKKHIIKKMKEMGFQTMVSEGLERTIIGLIGEEDLLRTLPIEAMPGVERVMQVLKPYKLVSREFKPADTVVKAGNVRIGGKKIVVAAGPCAVEDKDSLLHIGKEVKKAGAVILRGGAFKPRSSPYAFQGLGEEGLKYLQYVREKTGLLVVSEVMDTRDVALVEDYVDIIQIGARNMQNFNLLKEVGLAKKPILLKRGLMATVKEFLMSAEYILSQGNFNVILCERGIRTFEDSTRNTLDVSAIPVIKSLSHLPVIVDPSHAAGKWEYVSALSKAAVAAGADGLIVEVHHKPEDAMSDGEQSLLPKTFSAMMKELKPIAVAIKRTI
;
A
#
# COMPACT_ATOMS: atom_id res chain seq x y z
N MET A 1 -12.82 -17.67 -10.09
CA MET A 1 -14.31 -17.60 -10.24
C MET A 1 -14.90 -16.85 -9.05
N ILE A 2 -15.98 -16.10 -9.23
CA ILE A 2 -16.66 -15.35 -8.16
C ILE A 2 -18.09 -15.85 -8.10
N ILE A 3 -18.54 -16.26 -6.91
CA ILE A 3 -19.94 -16.60 -6.62
C ILE A 3 -20.60 -15.38 -5.99
N VAL A 4 -21.66 -14.88 -6.59
CA VAL A 4 -22.49 -13.80 -6.05
C VAL A 4 -23.70 -14.42 -5.38
N LEU A 5 -23.90 -14.11 -4.10
CA LEU A 5 -25.08 -14.60 -3.36
C LEU A 5 -26.26 -13.63 -3.54
N ARG A 6 -27.47 -14.19 -3.49
CA ARG A 6 -28.72 -13.40 -3.53
C ARG A 6 -28.79 -12.46 -2.32
N PRO A 7 -29.42 -11.28 -2.47
CA PRO A 7 -29.75 -10.45 -1.32
C PRO A 7 -30.56 -11.27 -0.30
N GLY A 8 -30.12 -11.24 0.97
CA GLY A 8 -30.78 -12.00 2.03
C GLY A 8 -30.46 -13.50 2.08
N ALA A 9 -29.45 -13.98 1.35
CA ALA A 9 -28.98 -15.36 1.45
C ALA A 9 -28.67 -15.73 2.91
N LYS A 10 -29.18 -16.88 3.36
CA LYS A 10 -29.04 -17.32 4.75
C LYS A 10 -27.61 -17.69 5.10
N THR A 11 -27.20 -17.45 6.33
CA THR A 11 -25.87 -17.84 6.83
C THR A 11 -25.60 -19.35 6.66
N THR A 12 -26.62 -20.18 6.72
CA THR A 12 -26.52 -21.62 6.48
C THR A 12 -26.18 -21.95 5.04
N GLU A 13 -26.78 -21.25 4.07
CA GLU A 13 -26.48 -21.40 2.63
C GLU A 13 -25.06 -20.98 2.32
N LYS A 14 -24.63 -19.83 2.85
CA LYS A 14 -23.25 -19.35 2.73
C LYS A 14 -22.25 -20.37 3.28
N LYS A 15 -22.46 -20.88 4.49
CA LYS A 15 -21.60 -21.91 5.11
C LYS A 15 -21.57 -23.20 4.29
N HIS A 16 -22.70 -23.62 3.74
CA HIS A 16 -22.81 -24.83 2.90
C HIS A 16 -21.94 -24.66 1.62
N ILE A 17 -22.06 -23.53 0.92
CA ILE A 17 -21.27 -23.25 -0.28
C ILE A 17 -19.77 -23.27 0.04
N ILE A 18 -19.35 -22.53 1.10
CA ILE A 18 -17.95 -22.47 1.51
C ILE A 18 -17.41 -23.87 1.85
N LYS A 19 -18.16 -24.66 2.63
CA LYS A 19 -17.74 -26.01 3.00
C LYS A 19 -17.56 -26.90 1.78
N LYS A 20 -18.54 -26.90 0.88
CA LYS A 20 -18.49 -27.72 -0.35
C LYS A 20 -17.32 -27.33 -1.26
N MET A 21 -17.02 -26.03 -1.42
CA MET A 21 -15.89 -25.58 -2.21
C MET A 21 -14.56 -25.98 -1.57
N LYS A 22 -14.44 -25.89 -0.25
CA LYS A 22 -13.23 -26.33 0.48
C LYS A 22 -13.01 -27.85 0.39
N GLU A 23 -14.06 -28.65 0.50
CA GLU A 23 -14.01 -30.12 0.34
C GLU A 23 -13.52 -30.52 -1.07
N MET A 24 -13.75 -29.67 -2.06
CA MET A 24 -13.28 -29.85 -3.43
C MET A 24 -11.89 -29.27 -3.69
N GLY A 25 -11.18 -28.82 -2.65
CA GLY A 25 -9.81 -28.32 -2.73
C GLY A 25 -9.67 -26.84 -3.08
N PHE A 26 -10.78 -26.08 -3.14
CA PHE A 26 -10.71 -24.65 -3.43
C PHE A 26 -10.49 -23.82 -2.16
N GLN A 27 -9.62 -22.80 -2.26
CA GLN A 27 -9.59 -21.75 -1.26
C GLN A 27 -10.79 -20.81 -1.48
N THR A 28 -11.44 -20.42 -0.38
CA THR A 28 -12.61 -19.55 -0.41
C THR A 28 -12.34 -18.25 0.35
N MET A 29 -12.62 -17.13 -0.28
CA MET A 29 -12.54 -15.80 0.32
C MET A 29 -13.91 -15.14 0.27
N VAL A 30 -14.35 -14.59 1.41
CA VAL A 30 -15.69 -14.00 1.54
C VAL A 30 -15.55 -12.48 1.65
N SER A 31 -16.30 -11.76 0.82
CA SER A 31 -16.49 -10.31 0.95
C SER A 31 -17.96 -10.02 1.23
N GLU A 32 -18.25 -9.45 2.41
CA GLU A 32 -19.60 -9.04 2.81
C GLU A 32 -19.78 -7.55 2.50
N GLY A 33 -20.58 -7.23 1.50
CA GLY A 33 -21.01 -5.87 1.18
C GLY A 33 -22.34 -5.54 1.87
N LEU A 34 -22.74 -4.26 1.81
CA LEU A 34 -24.01 -3.81 2.38
C LEU A 34 -25.23 -4.47 1.72
N GLU A 35 -25.16 -4.73 0.41
CA GLU A 35 -26.28 -5.29 -0.36
C GLU A 35 -26.11 -6.77 -0.68
N ARG A 36 -24.87 -7.25 -0.84
CA ARG A 36 -24.57 -8.60 -1.31
C ARG A 36 -23.33 -9.19 -0.67
N THR A 37 -23.31 -10.50 -0.51
CA THR A 37 -22.12 -11.28 -0.16
C THR A 37 -21.54 -11.91 -1.41
N ILE A 38 -20.23 -11.87 -1.54
CA ILE A 38 -19.46 -12.43 -2.66
C ILE A 38 -18.47 -13.46 -2.10
N ILE A 39 -18.34 -14.62 -2.76
CA ILE A 39 -17.38 -15.65 -2.41
C ILE A 39 -16.42 -15.80 -3.60
N GLY A 40 -15.16 -15.40 -3.40
CA GLY A 40 -14.08 -15.66 -4.34
C GLY A 40 -13.56 -17.07 -4.21
N LEU A 41 -13.43 -17.78 -5.32
CA LEU A 41 -12.83 -19.12 -5.38
C LEU A 41 -11.46 -19.03 -6.04
N ILE A 42 -10.45 -19.61 -5.38
CA ILE A 42 -9.08 -19.74 -5.87
C ILE A 42 -8.79 -21.23 -6.01
N GLY A 43 -8.37 -21.66 -7.20
CA GLY A 43 -8.10 -23.06 -7.55
C GLY A 43 -8.12 -23.27 -9.04
N GLU A 44 -8.05 -24.53 -9.49
CA GLU A 44 -8.08 -24.88 -10.92
C GLU A 44 -9.42 -24.52 -11.58
N GLU A 45 -9.38 -23.60 -12.55
CA GLU A 45 -10.58 -23.07 -13.19
C GLU A 45 -11.35 -24.13 -13.99
N ASP A 46 -10.66 -25.09 -14.56
CA ASP A 46 -11.29 -26.12 -15.39
C ASP A 46 -12.20 -27.02 -14.56
N LEU A 47 -11.83 -27.34 -13.32
CA LEU A 47 -12.70 -28.03 -12.36
C LEU A 47 -13.95 -27.20 -12.01
N LEU A 48 -13.77 -25.89 -11.83
CA LEU A 48 -14.89 -24.99 -11.47
C LEU A 48 -15.93 -24.85 -12.59
N ARG A 49 -15.53 -24.99 -13.86
CA ARG A 49 -16.42 -24.90 -15.01
C ARG A 49 -17.38 -26.08 -15.12
N THR A 50 -17.01 -27.24 -14.57
CA THR A 50 -17.83 -28.46 -14.63
C THR A 50 -18.84 -28.55 -13.48
N LEU A 51 -18.75 -27.66 -12.47
CA LEU A 51 -19.60 -27.71 -11.29
C LEU A 51 -20.90 -26.91 -11.46
N PRO A 52 -22.05 -27.44 -11.08
CA PRO A 52 -23.33 -26.75 -11.15
C PRO A 52 -23.47 -25.77 -9.98
N ILE A 53 -22.52 -24.82 -9.83
CA ILE A 53 -22.49 -23.89 -8.68
C ILE A 53 -23.72 -22.96 -8.69
N GLU A 54 -24.20 -22.57 -9.87
CA GLU A 54 -25.38 -21.72 -10.00
C GLU A 54 -26.66 -22.36 -9.47
N ALA A 55 -26.71 -23.71 -9.46
CA ALA A 55 -27.85 -24.45 -8.90
C ALA A 55 -27.83 -24.55 -7.36
N MET A 56 -26.78 -24.08 -6.70
CA MET A 56 -26.67 -24.14 -5.24
C MET A 56 -27.61 -23.12 -4.58
N PRO A 57 -28.32 -23.52 -3.48
CA PRO A 57 -29.16 -22.58 -2.74
C PRO A 57 -28.41 -21.33 -2.29
N GLY A 58 -29.00 -20.15 -2.47
CA GLY A 58 -28.41 -18.86 -2.11
C GLY A 58 -27.51 -18.25 -3.19
N VAL A 59 -27.14 -18.96 -4.25
CA VAL A 59 -26.38 -18.41 -5.38
C VAL A 59 -27.31 -17.62 -6.30
N GLU A 60 -26.92 -16.40 -6.62
CA GLU A 60 -27.59 -15.57 -7.63
C GLU A 60 -26.98 -15.82 -9.01
N ARG A 61 -25.66 -15.79 -9.09
CA ARG A 61 -24.91 -16.02 -10.33
C ARG A 61 -23.45 -16.37 -10.04
N VAL A 62 -22.80 -16.98 -11.02
CA VAL A 62 -21.36 -17.25 -11.01
C VAL A 62 -20.71 -16.43 -12.09
N MET A 63 -19.63 -15.71 -11.74
CA MET A 63 -18.88 -14.88 -12.68
C MET A 63 -17.51 -15.52 -12.91
N GLN A 64 -17.17 -15.74 -14.16
CA GLN A 64 -15.81 -16.10 -14.55
C GLN A 64 -14.97 -14.83 -14.56
N VAL A 65 -13.86 -14.82 -13.82
CA VAL A 65 -12.92 -13.70 -13.83
C VAL A 65 -11.92 -13.96 -14.93
N LEU A 66 -12.06 -13.27 -16.05
CA LEU A 66 -11.13 -13.34 -17.18
C LEU A 66 -9.80 -12.63 -16.90
N LYS A 67 -9.74 -11.82 -15.84
CA LYS A 67 -8.51 -11.14 -15.40
C LYS A 67 -7.61 -12.09 -14.61
N PRO A 68 -6.28 -11.97 -14.74
CA PRO A 68 -5.33 -12.83 -14.04
C PRO A 68 -5.28 -12.60 -12.51
N TYR A 69 -5.95 -11.57 -12.01
CA TYR A 69 -6.14 -11.27 -10.59
C TYR A 69 -7.63 -11.22 -10.27
N LYS A 70 -8.01 -11.66 -9.07
CA LYS A 70 -9.42 -11.83 -8.64
C LYS A 70 -9.72 -10.99 -7.40
N LEU A 71 -8.99 -11.23 -6.32
CA LEU A 71 -9.24 -10.62 -5.00
C LEU A 71 -9.03 -9.11 -4.99
N VAL A 72 -8.07 -8.60 -5.75
CA VAL A 72 -7.82 -7.15 -5.87
C VAL A 72 -8.82 -6.43 -6.77
N SER A 73 -9.65 -7.16 -7.54
CA SER A 73 -10.51 -6.58 -8.57
C SER A 73 -11.77 -5.92 -8.01
N ARG A 74 -12.31 -4.93 -8.74
CA ARG A 74 -13.62 -4.35 -8.49
C ARG A 74 -14.75 -5.37 -8.67
N GLU A 75 -14.53 -6.42 -9.44
CA GLU A 75 -15.50 -7.51 -9.61
C GLU A 75 -15.67 -8.28 -8.30
N PHE A 76 -14.58 -8.48 -7.54
CA PHE A 76 -14.62 -9.11 -6.22
C PHE A 76 -15.21 -8.18 -5.16
N LYS A 77 -14.82 -6.89 -5.16
CA LYS A 77 -15.31 -5.90 -4.20
C LYS A 77 -15.60 -4.56 -4.91
N PRO A 78 -16.85 -4.25 -5.22
CA PRO A 78 -17.22 -3.00 -5.90
C PRO A 78 -16.92 -1.74 -5.10
N ALA A 79 -17.09 -1.79 -3.77
CA ALA A 79 -16.83 -0.65 -2.88
C ALA A 79 -15.34 -0.49 -2.56
N ASP A 80 -14.91 0.76 -2.36
CA ASP A 80 -13.54 1.07 -1.95
C ASP A 80 -13.16 0.40 -0.64
N THR A 81 -11.95 -0.13 -0.58
CA THR A 81 -11.37 -0.60 0.68
C THR A 81 -10.77 0.56 1.45
N VAL A 82 -11.15 0.65 2.71
CA VAL A 82 -10.51 1.55 3.68
C VAL A 82 -9.65 0.71 4.61
N VAL A 83 -8.33 0.84 4.45
CA VAL A 83 -7.35 0.17 5.30
C VAL A 83 -7.20 0.92 6.61
N LYS A 84 -7.32 0.19 7.73
CA LYS A 84 -7.11 0.74 9.08
C LYS A 84 -5.72 0.38 9.58
N ALA A 85 -4.96 1.40 9.97
CA ALA A 85 -3.73 1.27 10.72
C ALA A 85 -3.88 2.08 12.01
N GLY A 86 -3.99 1.43 13.16
CA GLY A 86 -4.33 2.11 14.41
C GLY A 86 -5.58 3.00 14.27
N ASN A 87 -5.43 4.29 14.53
CA ASN A 87 -6.49 5.31 14.39
C ASN A 87 -6.55 5.95 13.00
N VAL A 88 -5.64 5.60 12.09
CA VAL A 88 -5.57 6.16 10.73
C VAL A 88 -6.38 5.29 9.75
N ARG A 89 -7.10 5.92 8.83
CA ARG A 89 -7.90 5.29 7.79
C ARG A 89 -7.39 5.73 6.43
N ILE A 90 -6.85 4.79 5.63
CA ILE A 90 -6.28 5.04 4.30
C ILE A 90 -7.27 4.55 3.25
N GLY A 91 -7.62 5.39 2.27
CA GLY A 91 -8.68 5.12 1.29
C GLY A 91 -10.04 5.73 1.64
N GLY A 92 -10.14 6.46 2.78
CA GLY A 92 -11.34 7.20 3.17
C GLY A 92 -11.37 8.62 2.59
N LYS A 93 -12.25 9.47 3.14
CA LYS A 93 -12.41 10.88 2.72
C LYS A 93 -11.15 11.72 2.98
N LYS A 94 -10.40 11.40 4.05
CA LYS A 94 -9.15 12.11 4.39
C LYS A 94 -7.98 11.54 3.61
N ILE A 95 -7.22 12.41 2.95
CA ILE A 95 -5.94 12.10 2.31
C ILE A 95 -4.88 11.96 3.42
N VAL A 96 -4.19 10.84 3.44
CA VAL A 96 -3.21 10.51 4.48
C VAL A 96 -1.81 10.86 4.01
N VAL A 97 -1.00 11.49 4.86
CA VAL A 97 0.40 11.79 4.53
C VAL A 97 1.34 11.07 5.49
N ALA A 98 2.22 10.25 4.90
CA ALA A 98 3.38 9.67 5.56
C ALA A 98 4.62 10.52 5.23
N ALA A 99 5.39 10.93 6.23
CA ALA A 99 6.58 11.75 6.02
C ALA A 99 7.69 11.37 7.00
N GLY A 100 8.94 11.53 6.58
CA GLY A 100 10.12 11.23 7.40
C GLY A 100 11.36 10.97 6.53
N PRO A 101 12.49 10.59 7.12
CA PRO A 101 13.74 10.43 6.40
C PRO A 101 13.74 9.19 5.48
N CYS A 102 14.57 9.17 4.45
CA CYS A 102 14.79 7.98 3.63
C CYS A 102 15.27 6.81 4.48
N ALA A 103 16.32 7.03 5.24
CA ALA A 103 16.91 6.08 6.19
C ALA A 103 16.76 6.57 7.62
N VAL A 104 16.67 5.65 8.57
CA VAL A 104 16.85 5.94 10.00
C VAL A 104 18.35 5.98 10.26
N GLU A 105 18.87 7.12 10.73
CA GLU A 105 20.30 7.37 10.91
C GLU A 105 20.69 7.48 12.37
N ASP A 106 19.95 8.28 13.15
CA ASP A 106 20.10 8.43 14.58
C ASP A 106 18.76 8.77 15.24
N LYS A 107 18.73 8.59 16.56
CA LYS A 107 17.51 8.72 17.37
C LYS A 107 17.02 10.17 17.50
N ASP A 108 17.94 11.12 17.68
CA ASP A 108 17.59 12.52 17.98
C ASP A 108 17.15 13.24 16.71
N SER A 109 17.83 13.00 15.61
CA SER A 109 17.44 13.47 14.27
C SER A 109 16.06 12.94 13.90
N LEU A 110 15.82 11.64 14.09
CA LEU A 110 14.53 11.03 13.80
C LEU A 110 13.40 11.62 14.64
N LEU A 111 13.65 11.87 15.94
CA LEU A 111 12.69 12.50 16.84
C LEU A 111 12.38 13.95 16.41
N HIS A 112 13.41 14.70 16.04
CA HIS A 112 13.24 16.05 15.54
C HIS A 112 12.38 16.07 14.28
N ILE A 113 12.73 15.27 13.27
CA ILE A 113 11.95 15.14 12.04
C ILE A 113 10.51 14.71 12.34
N GLY A 114 10.32 13.70 13.20
CA GLY A 114 9.00 13.21 13.60
C GLY A 114 8.10 14.29 14.19
N LYS A 115 8.63 15.15 15.06
CA LYS A 115 7.91 16.30 15.63
C LYS A 115 7.51 17.31 14.55
N GLU A 116 8.44 17.67 13.67
CA GLU A 116 8.19 18.67 12.63
C GLU A 116 7.17 18.19 11.59
N VAL A 117 7.27 16.94 11.12
CA VAL A 117 6.31 16.40 10.15
C VAL A 117 4.91 16.24 10.77
N LYS A 118 4.82 15.84 12.07
CA LYS A 118 3.55 15.81 12.80
C LYS A 118 2.91 17.18 12.88
N LYS A 119 3.68 18.21 13.27
CA LYS A 119 3.21 19.60 13.34
C LYS A 119 2.70 20.10 11.98
N ALA A 120 3.31 19.65 10.89
CA ALA A 120 2.87 20.00 9.54
C ALA A 120 1.63 19.21 9.06
N GLY A 121 1.19 18.17 9.79
CA GLY A 121 -0.03 17.42 9.50
C GLY A 121 0.18 15.99 9.00
N ALA A 122 1.40 15.48 8.96
CA ALA A 122 1.63 14.05 8.74
C ALA A 122 1.02 13.22 9.90
N VAL A 123 0.53 12.03 9.57
CA VAL A 123 -0.05 11.10 10.56
C VAL A 123 0.72 9.78 10.64
N ILE A 124 1.65 9.57 9.73
CA ILE A 124 2.53 8.41 9.67
C ILE A 124 3.98 8.90 9.53
N LEU A 125 4.88 8.37 10.36
CA LEU A 125 6.32 8.51 10.20
C LEU A 125 6.82 7.41 9.27
N ARG A 126 7.52 7.79 8.20
CA ARG A 126 8.23 6.84 7.35
C ARG A 126 9.73 6.89 7.64
N GLY A 127 10.38 5.74 7.61
CA GLY A 127 11.82 5.63 7.74
C GLY A 127 12.30 4.21 7.46
N GLY A 128 13.35 4.06 6.64
CA GLY A 128 13.94 2.76 6.35
C GLY A 128 14.94 2.35 7.42
N ALA A 129 14.62 1.32 8.19
CA ALA A 129 15.58 0.69 9.11
C ALA A 129 16.55 -0.24 8.36
N PHE A 130 16.08 -0.85 7.28
CA PHE A 130 16.84 -1.65 6.32
C PHE A 130 16.88 -0.94 4.97
N LYS A 131 18.01 -0.96 4.27
CA LYS A 131 18.20 -0.22 3.01
C LYS A 131 18.68 -1.13 1.89
N PRO A 132 17.87 -1.34 0.83
CA PRO A 132 18.32 -2.07 -0.36
C PRO A 132 19.28 -1.20 -1.18
N ARG A 133 20.56 -1.56 -1.16
CA ARG A 133 21.60 -0.77 -1.84
C ARG A 133 22.20 -1.56 -3.00
N SER A 134 22.49 -0.86 -4.10
CA SER A 134 23.19 -1.45 -5.25
C SER A 134 24.68 -1.70 -4.95
N SER A 135 25.27 -0.93 -4.03
CA SER A 135 26.64 -1.09 -3.58
C SER A 135 26.67 -1.69 -2.18
N PRO A 136 27.46 -2.75 -1.92
CA PRO A 136 27.62 -3.32 -0.60
C PRO A 136 28.35 -2.39 0.38
N TYR A 137 29.02 -1.36 -0.12
CA TYR A 137 29.75 -0.37 0.69
C TYR A 137 28.88 0.82 1.11
N ALA A 138 27.66 0.95 0.56
CA ALA A 138 26.74 1.99 0.96
C ALA A 138 26.08 1.65 2.31
N PHE A 139 25.57 2.66 3.01
CA PHE A 139 24.87 2.48 4.28
C PHE A 139 23.68 1.52 4.12
N GLN A 140 23.69 0.43 4.86
CA GLN A 140 22.71 -0.66 4.78
C GLN A 140 21.50 -0.47 5.70
N GLY A 141 21.47 0.61 6.49
CA GLY A 141 20.50 0.83 7.56
C GLY A 141 21.01 0.34 8.92
N LEU A 142 20.27 0.71 9.98
CA LEU A 142 20.59 0.34 11.36
C LEU A 142 19.93 -0.98 11.80
N GLY A 143 19.16 -1.63 10.92
CA GLY A 143 18.45 -2.87 11.24
C GLY A 143 17.51 -2.72 12.44
N GLU A 144 17.57 -3.65 13.39
CA GLU A 144 16.71 -3.65 14.58
C GLU A 144 16.87 -2.39 15.44
N GLU A 145 18.07 -1.82 15.52
CA GLU A 145 18.27 -0.56 16.25
C GLU A 145 17.45 0.59 15.62
N GLY A 146 17.43 0.67 14.29
CA GLY A 146 16.59 1.62 13.57
C GLY A 146 15.10 1.41 13.81
N LEU A 147 14.64 0.17 13.94
CA LEU A 147 13.26 -0.16 14.33
C LEU A 147 12.94 0.32 15.76
N LYS A 148 13.86 0.14 16.71
CA LYS A 148 13.73 0.66 18.09
C LYS A 148 13.64 2.19 18.10
N TYR A 149 14.38 2.90 17.27
CA TYR A 149 14.28 4.35 17.16
C TYR A 149 12.94 4.79 16.58
N LEU A 150 12.42 4.09 15.57
CA LEU A 150 11.08 4.33 15.03
C LEU A 150 10.00 4.14 16.11
N GLN A 151 10.07 3.06 16.88
CA GLN A 151 9.16 2.81 17.99
C GLN A 151 9.22 3.92 19.04
N TYR A 152 10.42 4.33 19.45
CA TYR A 152 10.60 5.42 20.40
C TYR A 152 9.94 6.72 19.90
N VAL A 153 10.14 7.08 18.63
CA VAL A 153 9.53 8.30 18.06
C VAL A 153 8.01 8.16 17.97
N ARG A 154 7.48 6.96 17.64
CA ARG A 154 6.03 6.66 17.69
C ARG A 154 5.46 6.99 19.08
N GLU A 155 6.09 6.51 20.15
CA GLU A 155 5.65 6.74 21.52
C GLU A 155 5.70 8.23 21.92
N LYS A 156 6.71 8.96 21.47
CA LYS A 156 6.87 10.39 21.77
C LYS A 156 5.96 11.30 20.94
N THR A 157 5.62 10.89 19.72
CA THR A 157 4.86 11.74 18.80
C THR A 157 3.42 11.29 18.60
N GLY A 158 3.11 9.99 18.79
CA GLY A 158 1.83 9.38 18.44
C GLY A 158 1.62 9.25 16.91
N LEU A 159 2.67 9.44 16.09
CA LEU A 159 2.65 9.08 14.69
C LEU A 159 2.64 7.56 14.56
N LEU A 160 1.89 7.02 13.60
CA LEU A 160 2.09 5.62 13.18
C LEU A 160 3.42 5.48 12.45
N VAL A 161 3.93 4.26 12.37
CA VAL A 161 5.23 3.97 11.74
C VAL A 161 5.07 3.05 10.53
N VAL A 162 5.74 3.40 9.43
CA VAL A 162 5.95 2.53 8.28
C VAL A 162 7.44 2.35 8.00
N SER A 163 7.89 1.09 7.88
CA SER A 163 9.26 0.76 7.51
C SER A 163 9.28 -0.43 6.54
N GLU A 164 10.34 -0.50 5.73
CA GLU A 164 10.51 -1.53 4.71
C GLU A 164 11.07 -2.82 5.31
N VAL A 165 10.52 -3.97 4.89
CA VAL A 165 11.11 -5.30 5.06
C VAL A 165 11.66 -5.78 3.70
N MET A 166 12.81 -6.44 3.72
CA MET A 166 13.49 -6.89 2.49
C MET A 166 13.59 -8.41 2.37
N ASP A 167 13.55 -9.12 3.49
CA ASP A 167 13.74 -10.57 3.56
C ASP A 167 12.59 -11.23 4.35
N THR A 168 12.21 -12.44 3.98
CA THR A 168 11.17 -13.21 4.67
C THR A 168 11.52 -13.48 6.13
N ARG A 169 12.80 -13.63 6.46
CA ARG A 169 13.31 -13.88 7.82
C ARG A 169 13.07 -12.70 8.77
N ASP A 170 12.98 -11.49 8.23
CA ASP A 170 12.84 -10.26 9.01
C ASP A 170 11.38 -9.82 9.18
N VAL A 171 10.42 -10.50 8.54
CA VAL A 171 9.00 -10.09 8.55
C VAL A 171 8.46 -10.04 9.97
N ALA A 172 8.67 -11.08 10.78
CA ALA A 172 8.20 -11.12 12.17
C ALA A 172 8.84 -10.01 13.02
N LEU A 173 10.15 -9.79 12.87
CA LEU A 173 10.86 -8.72 13.56
C LEU A 173 10.28 -7.35 13.20
N VAL A 174 10.12 -7.05 11.92
CA VAL A 174 9.60 -5.75 11.47
C VAL A 174 8.15 -5.57 11.93
N GLU A 175 7.31 -6.62 11.87
CA GLU A 175 5.92 -6.59 12.31
C GLU A 175 5.76 -6.14 13.76
N ASP A 176 6.67 -6.51 14.66
CA ASP A 176 6.62 -6.15 16.08
C ASP A 176 6.82 -4.64 16.30
N TYR A 177 7.59 -3.97 15.45
CA TYR A 177 7.95 -2.56 15.65
C TYR A 177 7.10 -1.57 14.86
N VAL A 178 6.50 -1.98 13.72
CA VAL A 178 5.80 -1.05 12.83
C VAL A 178 4.28 -1.19 12.86
N ASP A 179 3.58 -0.18 12.41
CA ASP A 179 2.12 -0.20 12.22
C ASP A 179 1.73 -0.58 10.78
N ILE A 180 2.65 -0.36 9.83
CA ILE A 180 2.49 -0.69 8.42
C ILE A 180 3.81 -1.27 7.91
N ILE A 181 3.78 -2.45 7.29
CA ILE A 181 4.96 -3.07 6.67
C ILE A 181 5.05 -2.59 5.23
N GLN A 182 6.20 -2.05 4.81
CA GLN A 182 6.43 -1.65 3.44
C GLN A 182 7.18 -2.73 2.66
N ILE A 183 6.71 -3.02 1.44
CA ILE A 183 7.44 -3.76 0.42
C ILE A 183 7.98 -2.76 -0.61
N GLY A 184 9.30 -2.66 -0.72
CA GLY A 184 9.96 -1.77 -1.65
C GLY A 184 9.79 -2.19 -3.12
N ALA A 185 9.98 -1.23 -4.03
CA ALA A 185 9.78 -1.44 -5.46
C ALA A 185 10.65 -2.58 -6.04
N ARG A 186 11.85 -2.80 -5.51
CA ARG A 186 12.74 -3.90 -5.93
C ARG A 186 12.22 -5.27 -5.52
N ASN A 187 11.38 -5.35 -4.48
CA ASN A 187 10.78 -6.57 -3.95
C ASN A 187 9.32 -6.77 -4.39
N MET A 188 8.79 -5.95 -5.30
CA MET A 188 7.41 -6.12 -5.78
C MET A 188 7.15 -7.51 -6.37
N GLN A 189 8.14 -8.14 -6.97
CA GLN A 189 8.06 -9.48 -7.56
C GLN A 189 8.76 -10.56 -6.70
N ASN A 190 9.14 -10.25 -5.47
CA ASN A 190 9.62 -11.25 -4.52
C ASN A 190 8.41 -12.00 -3.94
N PHE A 191 7.88 -12.95 -4.71
CA PHE A 191 6.63 -13.64 -4.38
C PHE A 191 6.69 -14.39 -3.05
N ASN A 192 7.85 -14.88 -2.64
CA ASN A 192 7.99 -15.51 -1.32
C ASN A 192 7.81 -14.46 -0.20
N LEU A 193 8.41 -13.28 -0.34
CA LEU A 193 8.23 -12.18 0.61
C LEU A 193 6.77 -11.68 0.61
N LEU A 194 6.12 -11.61 -0.56
CA LEU A 194 4.71 -11.22 -0.66
C LEU A 194 3.79 -12.21 0.06
N LYS A 195 4.06 -13.51 -0.06
CA LYS A 195 3.31 -14.54 0.67
C LYS A 195 3.53 -14.41 2.18
N GLU A 196 4.78 -14.21 2.61
CA GLU A 196 5.12 -14.09 4.04
C GLU A 196 4.44 -12.88 4.69
N VAL A 197 4.54 -11.69 4.08
CA VAL A 197 3.85 -10.50 4.60
C VAL A 197 2.33 -10.60 4.48
N GLY A 198 1.83 -11.45 3.59
CA GLY A 198 0.41 -11.78 3.48
C GLY A 198 -0.14 -12.55 4.69
N LEU A 199 0.72 -13.22 5.47
CA LEU A 199 0.37 -13.87 6.73
C LEU A 199 0.41 -12.91 7.93
N ALA A 200 1.09 -11.76 7.79
CA ALA A 200 1.20 -10.74 8.83
C ALA A 200 -0.16 -10.11 9.14
N LYS A 201 -0.31 -9.63 10.39
CA LYS A 201 -1.55 -8.98 10.86
C LYS A 201 -1.58 -7.48 10.57
N LYS A 202 -0.47 -6.90 10.15
CA LYS A 202 -0.32 -5.49 9.85
C LYS A 202 -0.73 -5.15 8.41
N PRO A 203 -1.18 -3.93 8.13
CA PRO A 203 -1.34 -3.44 6.77
C PRO A 203 -0.03 -3.48 5.98
N ILE A 204 -0.12 -3.75 4.69
CA ILE A 204 1.02 -3.82 3.78
C ILE A 204 0.98 -2.64 2.80
N LEU A 205 2.04 -1.85 2.75
CA LEU A 205 2.28 -0.84 1.74
C LEU A 205 3.14 -1.45 0.63
N LEU A 206 2.54 -1.78 -0.49
CA LEU A 206 3.22 -2.34 -1.66
C LEU A 206 3.60 -1.24 -2.64
N LYS A 207 4.90 -1.04 -2.89
CA LYS A 207 5.41 -0.10 -3.89
C LYS A 207 5.49 -0.73 -5.27
N ARG A 208 5.04 0.00 -6.30
CA ARG A 208 5.13 -0.40 -7.71
C ARG A 208 6.59 -0.60 -8.13
N GLY A 209 6.87 -1.67 -8.83
CA GLY A 209 8.18 -1.95 -9.42
C GLY A 209 8.58 -0.94 -10.48
N LEU A 210 9.88 -0.78 -10.69
CA LEU A 210 10.45 0.29 -11.54
C LEU A 210 10.01 0.22 -13.01
N MET A 211 9.62 -0.94 -13.51
CA MET A 211 9.15 -1.15 -14.89
C MET A 211 7.83 -1.94 -14.94
N ALA A 212 7.15 -2.03 -13.78
CA ALA A 212 5.96 -2.84 -13.67
C ALA A 212 4.75 -2.16 -14.33
N THR A 213 4.02 -2.91 -15.12
CA THR A 213 2.69 -2.52 -15.59
C THR A 213 1.71 -2.49 -14.41
N VAL A 214 0.59 -1.78 -14.57
CA VAL A 214 -0.49 -1.80 -13.56
C VAL A 214 -1.00 -3.22 -13.34
N LYS A 215 -1.07 -4.05 -14.39
CA LYS A 215 -1.46 -5.45 -14.30
C LYS A 215 -0.53 -6.26 -13.39
N GLU A 216 0.79 -6.17 -13.59
CA GLU A 216 1.78 -6.86 -12.76
C GLU A 216 1.75 -6.37 -11.32
N PHE A 217 1.53 -5.08 -11.11
CA PHE A 217 1.39 -4.49 -9.78
C PHE A 217 0.17 -5.05 -9.04
N LEU A 218 -0.98 -5.15 -9.71
CA LEU A 218 -2.18 -5.75 -9.15
C LEU A 218 -2.01 -7.26 -8.89
N MET A 219 -1.29 -7.99 -9.77
CA MET A 219 -0.96 -9.40 -9.53
C MET A 219 -0.07 -9.58 -8.29
N SER A 220 0.87 -8.68 -8.05
CA SER A 220 1.69 -8.71 -6.83
C SER A 220 0.86 -8.47 -5.57
N ALA A 221 -0.11 -7.55 -5.63
CA ALA A 221 -1.06 -7.36 -4.54
C ALA A 221 -1.94 -8.61 -4.32
N GLU A 222 -2.36 -9.27 -5.41
CA GLU A 222 -3.12 -10.54 -5.34
C GLU A 222 -2.41 -11.61 -4.52
N TYR A 223 -1.06 -11.72 -4.63
CA TYR A 223 -0.28 -12.66 -3.82
C TYR A 223 -0.45 -12.39 -2.32
N ILE A 224 -0.46 -11.14 -1.91
CA ILE A 224 -0.65 -10.76 -0.49
C ILE A 224 -2.09 -11.11 -0.05
N LEU A 225 -3.09 -10.70 -0.83
CA LEU A 225 -4.50 -10.97 -0.51
C LEU A 225 -4.80 -12.47 -0.45
N SER A 226 -4.15 -13.27 -1.31
CA SER A 226 -4.33 -14.74 -1.36
C SER A 226 -3.90 -15.45 -0.09
N GLN A 227 -3.06 -14.82 0.74
CA GLN A 227 -2.67 -15.34 2.07
C GLN A 227 -3.63 -14.89 3.18
N GLY A 228 -4.64 -14.05 2.87
CA GLY A 228 -5.67 -13.61 3.82
C GLY A 228 -5.50 -12.18 4.33
N ASN A 229 -4.44 -11.47 3.98
CA ASN A 229 -4.28 -10.08 4.37
C ASN A 229 -4.89 -9.14 3.32
N PHE A 230 -6.10 -8.65 3.60
CA PHE A 230 -6.82 -7.70 2.75
C PHE A 230 -6.47 -6.22 3.02
N ASN A 231 -5.59 -5.95 3.97
CA ASN A 231 -5.18 -4.59 4.33
C ASN A 231 -3.96 -4.15 3.49
N VAL A 232 -4.12 -4.10 2.17
CA VAL A 232 -3.07 -3.71 1.23
C VAL A 232 -3.31 -2.28 0.74
N ILE A 233 -2.24 -1.49 0.73
CA ILE A 233 -2.17 -0.12 0.23
C ILE A 233 -1.21 -0.14 -0.95
N LEU A 234 -1.68 0.29 -2.11
CA LEU A 234 -0.86 0.40 -3.31
C LEU A 234 -0.11 1.74 -3.31
N CYS A 235 1.16 1.73 -3.73
CA CYS A 235 1.97 2.95 -3.79
C CYS A 235 2.60 3.12 -5.18
N GLU A 236 2.08 4.07 -5.95
CA GLU A 236 2.75 4.56 -7.17
C GLU A 236 3.99 5.36 -6.77
N ARG A 237 5.12 5.19 -7.48
CA ARG A 237 6.40 5.83 -7.15
C ARG A 237 7.25 6.22 -8.36
N GLY A 238 6.63 6.27 -9.52
CA GLY A 238 7.30 6.46 -10.80
C GLY A 238 7.82 5.17 -11.41
N ILE A 239 7.94 5.17 -12.70
CA ILE A 239 8.49 4.09 -13.51
C ILE A 239 9.68 4.59 -14.32
N ARG A 240 10.60 3.69 -14.66
CA ARG A 240 11.68 3.98 -15.61
C ARG A 240 11.11 4.13 -17.00
N THR A 241 11.47 5.22 -17.63
CA THR A 241 11.16 5.51 -19.04
C THR A 241 12.46 5.93 -19.75
N PHE A 242 12.34 6.38 -20.98
CA PHE A 242 13.47 6.97 -21.72
C PHE A 242 13.85 8.38 -21.18
N GLU A 243 12.96 9.03 -20.41
CA GLU A 243 13.19 10.36 -19.84
C GLU A 243 14.08 10.26 -18.58
N ASP A 244 15.14 11.04 -18.53
CA ASP A 244 16.17 11.02 -17.48
C ASP A 244 16.31 12.33 -16.68
N SER A 245 15.49 13.36 -16.99
CA SER A 245 15.45 14.62 -16.24
C SER A 245 14.97 14.45 -14.80
N THR A 246 14.22 13.38 -14.54
CA THR A 246 13.81 12.93 -13.22
C THR A 246 14.29 11.51 -12.98
N ARG A 247 14.42 11.12 -11.71
CA ARG A 247 14.84 9.74 -11.35
C ARG A 247 13.94 8.67 -11.93
N ASN A 248 12.62 8.94 -11.97
CA ASN A 248 11.59 8.12 -12.60
C ASN A 248 10.46 9.03 -13.06
N THR A 249 9.76 8.62 -14.10
CA THR A 249 8.54 9.32 -14.55
C THR A 249 7.38 8.94 -13.64
N LEU A 250 6.80 9.92 -12.93
CA LEU A 250 5.60 9.68 -12.14
C LEU A 250 4.41 9.37 -13.06
N ASP A 251 3.88 8.17 -12.97
CA ASP A 251 2.70 7.75 -13.74
C ASP A 251 1.42 8.18 -13.02
N VAL A 252 1.06 9.47 -13.17
CA VAL A 252 -0.14 10.04 -12.58
C VAL A 252 -1.40 9.34 -13.11
N SER A 253 -1.36 8.90 -14.37
CA SER A 253 -2.49 8.18 -15.00
C SER A 253 -2.76 6.81 -14.37
N ALA A 254 -1.75 6.18 -13.76
CA ALA A 254 -1.95 4.93 -13.05
C ALA A 254 -2.93 5.06 -11.87
N ILE A 255 -3.07 6.24 -11.25
CA ILE A 255 -3.96 6.44 -10.11
C ILE A 255 -5.42 6.14 -10.49
N PRO A 256 -6.05 6.87 -11.43
CA PRO A 256 -7.43 6.59 -11.83
C PRO A 256 -7.58 5.20 -12.49
N VAL A 257 -6.58 4.72 -13.22
CA VAL A 257 -6.60 3.37 -13.82
C VAL A 257 -6.66 2.29 -12.73
N ILE A 258 -5.79 2.34 -11.73
CA ILE A 258 -5.81 1.39 -10.61
C ILE A 258 -7.15 1.48 -9.88
N LYS A 259 -7.65 2.68 -9.59
CA LYS A 259 -8.95 2.88 -8.90
C LYS A 259 -10.14 2.36 -9.71
N SER A 260 -10.06 2.31 -11.03
CA SER A 260 -11.09 1.68 -11.88
C SER A 260 -11.03 0.15 -11.87
N LEU A 261 -9.84 -0.42 -11.72
CA LEU A 261 -9.60 -1.87 -11.78
C LEU A 261 -9.68 -2.55 -10.40
N SER A 262 -9.31 -1.84 -9.34
CA SER A 262 -9.14 -2.37 -7.98
C SER A 262 -9.89 -1.53 -6.94
N HIS A 263 -10.27 -2.17 -5.86
CA HIS A 263 -10.87 -1.55 -4.68
C HIS A 263 -9.84 -1.05 -3.65
N LEU A 264 -8.55 -1.36 -3.84
CA LEU A 264 -7.49 -1.03 -2.89
C LEU A 264 -7.15 0.46 -2.92
N PRO A 265 -6.81 1.08 -1.77
CA PRO A 265 -6.38 2.46 -1.74
C PRO A 265 -5.03 2.64 -2.43
N VAL A 266 -4.84 3.80 -3.07
CA VAL A 266 -3.62 4.16 -3.81
C VAL A 266 -3.01 5.40 -3.19
N ILE A 267 -1.77 5.30 -2.72
CA ILE A 267 -0.96 6.45 -2.33
C ILE A 267 0.18 6.68 -3.33
N VAL A 268 0.84 7.81 -3.25
CA VAL A 268 1.91 8.19 -4.19
C VAL A 268 3.17 8.59 -3.46
N ASP A 269 4.31 8.19 -3.99
CA ASP A 269 5.65 8.58 -3.56
C ASP A 269 6.27 9.53 -4.58
N PRO A 270 6.07 10.83 -4.45
CA PRO A 270 6.62 11.82 -5.37
C PRO A 270 8.13 12.00 -5.19
N SER A 271 8.69 11.71 -4.01
CA SER A 271 10.14 11.86 -3.74
C SER A 271 10.95 10.89 -4.57
N HIS A 272 10.57 9.58 -4.59
CA HIS A 272 11.26 8.58 -5.40
C HIS A 272 10.93 8.68 -6.90
N ALA A 273 9.84 9.32 -7.28
CA ALA A 273 9.56 9.64 -8.66
C ALA A 273 10.46 10.79 -9.13
N ALA A 274 10.44 11.90 -8.44
CA ALA A 274 11.20 13.10 -8.80
C ALA A 274 12.72 12.89 -8.76
N GLY A 275 13.24 12.32 -7.66
CA GLY A 275 14.67 12.24 -7.38
C GLY A 275 15.31 13.59 -7.02
N LYS A 276 14.55 14.69 -7.10
CA LYS A 276 14.96 16.07 -6.76
C LYS A 276 13.85 16.75 -5.97
N TRP A 277 14.23 17.40 -4.86
CA TRP A 277 13.26 17.99 -3.92
C TRP A 277 12.39 19.09 -4.55
N GLU A 278 12.93 19.84 -5.53
CA GLU A 278 12.21 20.94 -6.19
C GLU A 278 10.90 20.51 -6.87
N TYR A 279 10.85 19.26 -7.35
CA TYR A 279 9.70 18.75 -8.08
C TYR A 279 8.66 18.07 -7.18
N VAL A 280 9.04 17.71 -5.94
CA VAL A 280 8.18 16.93 -5.02
C VAL A 280 6.83 17.61 -4.75
N SER A 281 6.82 18.93 -4.52
CA SER A 281 5.56 19.65 -4.25
C SER A 281 4.63 19.64 -5.47
N ALA A 282 5.14 19.86 -6.67
CA ALA A 282 4.34 19.85 -7.90
C ALA A 282 3.74 18.47 -8.16
N LEU A 283 4.55 17.41 -8.04
CA LEU A 283 4.10 16.01 -8.22
C LEU A 283 3.11 15.58 -7.13
N SER A 284 3.28 16.05 -5.89
CA SER A 284 2.32 15.83 -4.80
C SER A 284 0.95 16.41 -5.12
N LYS A 285 0.91 17.63 -5.65
CA LYS A 285 -0.33 18.31 -6.08
C LYS A 285 -1.03 17.54 -7.21
N ALA A 286 -0.26 17.12 -8.22
CA ALA A 286 -0.76 16.33 -9.34
C ALA A 286 -1.35 14.99 -8.86
N ALA A 287 -0.67 14.30 -7.96
CA ALA A 287 -1.13 13.04 -7.38
C ALA A 287 -2.46 13.21 -6.61
N VAL A 288 -2.56 14.25 -5.77
CA VAL A 288 -3.80 14.56 -5.03
C VAL A 288 -4.92 14.89 -5.99
N ALA A 289 -4.67 15.75 -6.99
CA ALA A 289 -5.67 16.12 -7.99
C ALA A 289 -6.16 14.92 -8.81
N ALA A 290 -5.29 13.94 -9.09
CA ALA A 290 -5.64 12.68 -9.76
C ALA A 290 -6.42 11.69 -8.88
N GLY A 291 -6.63 12.01 -7.59
CA GLY A 291 -7.44 11.20 -6.67
C GLY A 291 -6.64 10.22 -5.79
N ALA A 292 -5.36 10.42 -5.57
CA ALA A 292 -4.57 9.62 -4.63
C ALA A 292 -5.17 9.66 -3.21
N ASP A 293 -5.13 8.52 -2.52
CA ASP A 293 -5.65 8.38 -1.15
C ASP A 293 -4.63 8.83 -0.08
N GLY A 294 -3.41 9.07 -0.49
CA GLY A 294 -2.35 9.57 0.38
C GLY A 294 -1.06 9.86 -0.38
N LEU A 295 -0.09 10.34 0.39
CA LEU A 295 1.27 10.61 -0.06
C LEU A 295 2.26 9.97 0.92
N ILE A 296 3.43 9.56 0.40
CA ILE A 296 4.59 9.20 1.20
C ILE A 296 5.79 10.04 0.73
N VAL A 297 6.33 10.90 1.59
CA VAL A 297 7.27 11.95 1.22
C VAL A 297 8.54 11.84 2.07
N GLU A 298 9.68 12.05 1.46
CA GLU A 298 10.95 12.14 2.18
C GLU A 298 11.19 13.52 2.73
N VAL A 299 11.48 13.57 4.02
CA VAL A 299 11.78 14.80 4.77
C VAL A 299 13.02 14.57 5.61
N HIS A 300 13.99 15.45 5.50
CA HIS A 300 15.20 15.43 6.31
C HIS A 300 15.52 16.83 6.82
N HIS A 301 16.02 16.94 8.04
CA HIS A 301 16.31 18.26 8.65
C HIS A 301 17.58 18.89 8.08
N LYS A 302 18.50 18.08 7.55
CA LYS A 302 19.73 18.45 6.85
C LYS A 302 19.95 17.51 5.67
N PRO A 303 19.28 17.72 4.53
CA PRO A 303 19.38 16.82 3.37
C PRO A 303 20.80 16.61 2.86
N GLU A 304 21.67 17.60 3.02
CA GLU A 304 23.10 17.56 2.65
C GLU A 304 23.92 16.55 3.45
N ASP A 305 23.50 16.26 4.69
CA ASP A 305 24.16 15.30 5.59
C ASP A 305 23.51 13.91 5.53
N ALA A 306 22.43 13.74 4.76
CA ALA A 306 21.65 12.49 4.72
C ALA A 306 22.48 11.32 4.18
N MET A 307 22.47 10.19 4.90
CA MET A 307 23.17 8.96 4.48
C MET A 307 22.52 8.29 3.26
N SER A 308 21.29 8.71 2.89
CA SER A 308 20.56 8.19 1.73
C SER A 308 19.57 9.20 1.18
N ASP A 309 19.60 9.37 -0.16
CA ASP A 309 18.59 10.08 -0.96
C ASP A 309 18.34 11.56 -0.50
N GLY A 310 19.38 12.26 -0.06
CA GLY A 310 19.29 13.66 0.38
C GLY A 310 18.72 14.59 -0.68
N GLU A 311 19.12 14.42 -1.95
CA GLU A 311 18.71 15.28 -3.07
C GLU A 311 17.19 15.35 -3.28
N GLN A 312 16.45 14.30 -2.90
CA GLN A 312 14.99 14.24 -3.04
C GLN A 312 14.23 14.55 -1.74
N SER A 313 14.95 14.78 -0.64
CA SER A 313 14.35 15.02 0.67
C SER A 313 13.99 16.49 0.84
N LEU A 314 12.75 16.74 1.29
CA LEU A 314 12.31 18.10 1.65
C LEU A 314 12.86 18.50 3.01
N LEU A 315 13.17 19.79 3.16
CA LEU A 315 13.30 20.39 4.49
C LEU A 315 11.92 20.41 5.20
N PRO A 316 11.85 20.31 6.55
CA PRO A 316 10.59 20.40 7.30
C PRO A 316 9.77 21.66 6.96
N LYS A 317 10.43 22.80 6.74
CA LYS A 317 9.78 24.07 6.33
C LYS A 317 9.10 23.93 4.96
N THR A 318 9.79 23.33 3.98
CA THR A 318 9.26 23.10 2.63
C THR A 318 8.11 22.12 2.65
N PHE A 319 8.23 21.03 3.44
CA PHE A 319 7.13 20.08 3.66
C PHE A 319 5.90 20.77 4.26
N SER A 320 6.08 21.61 5.28
CA SER A 320 4.97 22.36 5.89
C SER A 320 4.27 23.31 4.88
N ALA A 321 5.03 23.96 4.00
CA ALA A 321 4.48 24.78 2.92
C ALA A 321 3.67 23.94 1.93
N MET A 322 4.22 22.82 1.47
CA MET A 322 3.53 21.87 0.59
C MET A 322 2.20 21.40 1.21
N MET A 323 2.18 21.03 2.50
CA MET A 323 0.96 20.60 3.18
C MET A 323 -0.14 21.68 3.19
N LYS A 324 0.23 22.95 3.28
CA LYS A 324 -0.73 24.05 3.16
C LYS A 324 -1.29 24.18 1.74
N GLU A 325 -0.43 24.05 0.73
CA GLU A 325 -0.79 24.14 -0.68
C GLU A 325 -1.67 22.97 -1.16
N LEU A 326 -1.58 21.80 -0.52
CA LEU A 326 -2.42 20.64 -0.82
C LEU A 326 -3.87 20.80 -0.35
N LYS A 327 -4.13 21.62 0.68
CA LYS A 327 -5.49 21.79 1.25
C LYS A 327 -6.53 22.25 0.21
N PRO A 328 -6.31 23.33 -0.55
CA PRO A 328 -7.30 23.77 -1.55
C PRO A 328 -7.50 22.72 -2.66
N ILE A 329 -6.47 21.97 -3.04
CA ILE A 329 -6.59 20.90 -4.04
C ILE A 329 -7.44 19.76 -3.49
N ALA A 330 -7.23 19.36 -2.25
CA ALA A 330 -8.05 18.33 -1.59
C ALA A 330 -9.53 18.75 -1.55
N VAL A 331 -9.80 20.02 -1.22
CA VAL A 331 -11.19 20.58 -1.23
C VAL A 331 -11.78 20.53 -2.63
N ALA A 332 -11.03 20.90 -3.67
CA ALA A 332 -11.49 20.89 -5.07
C ALA A 332 -11.96 19.50 -5.53
N ILE A 333 -11.34 18.43 -5.02
CA ILE A 333 -11.75 17.03 -5.27
C ILE A 333 -12.69 16.46 -4.19
N LYS A 334 -13.31 17.32 -3.36
CA LYS A 334 -14.27 16.99 -2.28
C LYS A 334 -13.67 16.09 -1.20
N ARG A 335 -12.38 16.23 -0.92
CA ARG A 335 -11.65 15.52 0.14
C ARG A 335 -11.05 16.47 1.17
N THR A 336 -10.47 15.93 2.23
CA THR A 336 -9.70 16.65 3.26
C THR A 336 -8.29 16.07 3.37
N ILE A 337 -7.36 16.81 3.95
CA ILE A 337 -6.00 16.32 4.20
C ILE A 337 -5.60 16.59 5.65
#